data_deba029e01200df4d8451ca832ba7060
#
_entry.id   deba029e01200df4d8451ca832ba7060
#
_cell.length_a   1.000
_cell.length_b   1.000
_cell.length_c   1.000
_cell.angle_alpha   90.00
_cell.angle_beta   90.00
_cell.angle_gamma   90.00
#
_symmetry.space_group_name_H-M   'P 1'
#
loop_
_entity.id
_entity.type
_entity.pdbx_description
1 polymer ?
#
loop_
_entity_poly.entity_id
_entity_poly.type
_entity_poly.pdbx_seq_one_letter_code
_entity_poly.pdbx_strand_id
1 'polypeptide(L)'
;MPDQKRTKIVATLGPAIKTKEIMKNMILKGVNVFRINFSHSDYDSVKKSISMIRELNEELNVNVAILADLQGPKLRVGIMKEGVALQTGDLVSFCTGEKFEGTQKRAYMNYDNFPNDVKKGEQLLVDDGKLIFEILKTNGVDEVKTKVIQGGSFKSNKGVNLPNTKLSLPALTRKDKKDAIFAIEQDVDWIALSFVRYAKDLKELQKLISDNSDYKIPIIAKIEKPEGVANIKKIVKYCDGIMVARGDLGVEVPAEEVPLIQKQLVLIAKEARIPVIIATQMMETMIDSLTPTRAEVNDVANSVMDGADAVMLSGETSVGKYPVEVIQKMAAILKKVEGSSLITVPEEPPTIKTERYMTKYICYHAAIMANEIDAKAICTLTNSGYTAFQISAWRPSAPILVFTSNKRILSRLSLLWGVNSFYYNNNVSTDEKATFWFDPAEVWEIRGADLTLSPVHHAARTALNRQNEMFGDDSDQGIS
;
A
#
# COMPACT_ATOMS: atom_id res chain seq x y z
N MET A 1 7.95 3.13 -23.83
CA MET A 1 7.59 2.37 -22.62
C MET A 1 8.70 1.46 -22.05
N PRO A 2 9.77 1.08 -22.74
CA PRO A 2 10.81 0.21 -22.15
C PRO A 2 11.57 0.80 -20.95
N ASP A 3 11.31 2.05 -20.62
CA ASP A 3 12.09 2.83 -19.66
C ASP A 3 11.35 3.16 -18.35
N GLN A 4 10.17 2.54 -18.10
CA GLN A 4 9.39 2.77 -16.88
C GLN A 4 9.76 1.76 -15.79
N LYS A 5 9.92 2.27 -14.54
CA LYS A 5 10.03 1.41 -13.35
C LYS A 5 8.76 0.57 -13.14
N ARG A 6 8.91 -0.62 -12.61
CA ARG A 6 7.82 -1.58 -12.33
C ARG A 6 7.29 -1.44 -10.90
N THR A 7 8.17 -1.30 -9.91
CA THR A 7 7.81 -1.02 -8.52
C THR A 7 7.15 0.34 -8.41
N LYS A 8 6.03 0.41 -7.71
CA LYS A 8 5.22 1.63 -7.62
C LYS A 8 5.70 2.54 -6.51
N ILE A 9 5.47 3.85 -6.66
CA ILE A 9 5.76 4.86 -5.64
C ILE A 9 4.44 5.37 -5.08
N VAL A 10 4.29 5.24 -3.76
CA VAL A 10 3.21 5.84 -2.98
C VAL A 10 3.76 7.10 -2.32
N ALA A 11 3.17 8.26 -2.61
CA ALA A 11 3.58 9.55 -2.06
C ALA A 11 2.50 10.10 -1.13
N THR A 12 2.88 10.47 0.09
CA THR A 12 1.94 11.05 1.06
C THR A 12 1.73 12.52 0.79
N LEU A 13 0.46 12.93 0.68
CA LEU A 13 0.05 14.32 0.58
C LEU A 13 0.25 15.06 1.90
N GLY A 14 0.57 16.34 1.81
CA GLY A 14 0.74 17.19 2.97
C GLY A 14 1.11 18.63 2.61
N PRO A 15 1.51 19.45 3.61
CA PRO A 15 1.78 20.88 3.42
C PRO A 15 2.86 21.24 2.39
N ALA A 16 3.77 20.30 2.06
CA ALA A 16 4.79 20.52 1.03
C ALA A 16 4.20 20.45 -0.40
N ILE A 17 3.04 19.79 -0.58
CA ILE A 17 2.40 19.62 -1.89
C ILE A 17 1.19 20.56 -1.98
N LYS A 18 1.47 21.85 -2.21
CA LYS A 18 0.45 22.92 -2.13
C LYS A 18 -0.29 23.19 -3.45
N THR A 19 0.28 22.81 -4.59
CA THR A 19 -0.21 23.21 -5.89
C THR A 19 -0.38 22.04 -6.84
N LYS A 20 -1.30 22.16 -7.78
CA LYS A 20 -1.51 21.20 -8.88
C LYS A 20 -0.21 20.98 -9.67
N GLU A 21 0.60 22.04 -9.85
CA GLU A 21 1.87 21.97 -10.58
C GLU A 21 2.91 21.06 -9.89
N ILE A 22 3.01 21.12 -8.55
CA ILE A 22 3.89 20.21 -7.78
C ILE A 22 3.41 18.76 -7.94
N MET A 23 2.09 18.50 -7.81
CA MET A 23 1.52 17.17 -8.03
C MET A 23 1.80 16.67 -9.44
N LYS A 24 1.62 17.53 -10.46
CA LYS A 24 1.94 17.21 -11.86
C LYS A 24 3.38 16.77 -12.03
N ASN A 25 4.31 17.55 -11.49
CA ASN A 25 5.73 17.23 -11.54
C ASN A 25 6.06 15.92 -10.82
N MET A 26 5.45 15.64 -9.66
CA MET A 26 5.61 14.36 -8.95
C MET A 26 5.09 13.18 -9.78
N ILE A 27 3.93 13.31 -10.45
CA ILE A 27 3.39 12.28 -11.35
C ILE A 27 4.36 12.03 -12.50
N LEU A 28 4.84 13.07 -13.16
CA LEU A 28 5.81 12.96 -14.27
C LEU A 28 7.15 12.34 -13.83
N LYS A 29 7.53 12.48 -12.56
CA LYS A 29 8.73 11.86 -11.98
C LYS A 29 8.49 10.43 -11.48
N GLY A 30 7.22 9.95 -11.47
CA GLY A 30 6.94 8.55 -11.28
C GLY A 30 6.06 8.17 -10.10
N VAL A 31 5.30 9.09 -9.50
CA VAL A 31 4.25 8.75 -8.52
C VAL A 31 3.15 7.92 -9.20
N ASN A 32 2.72 6.86 -8.53
CA ASN A 32 1.65 5.99 -8.98
C ASN A 32 0.42 6.06 -8.07
N VAL A 33 0.63 6.39 -6.79
CA VAL A 33 -0.44 6.46 -5.78
C VAL A 33 -0.19 7.66 -4.88
N PHE A 34 -1.18 8.50 -4.68
CA PHE A 34 -1.17 9.49 -3.60
C PHE A 34 -1.89 8.95 -2.37
N ARG A 35 -1.19 8.99 -1.23
CA ARG A 35 -1.73 8.61 0.06
C ARG A 35 -2.25 9.85 0.79
N ILE A 36 -3.48 9.77 1.28
CA ILE A 36 -4.12 10.76 2.15
C ILE A 36 -4.13 10.21 3.57
N ASN A 37 -3.40 10.88 4.48
CA ASN A 37 -3.33 10.47 5.88
C ASN A 37 -4.45 11.17 6.69
N PHE A 38 -5.50 10.44 7.01
CA PHE A 38 -6.64 10.95 7.77
C PHE A 38 -6.35 11.30 9.24
N SER A 39 -5.14 11.02 9.74
CA SER A 39 -4.74 11.47 11.08
C SER A 39 -4.60 12.98 11.20
N HIS A 40 -4.33 13.69 10.09
CA HIS A 40 -3.93 15.09 10.08
C HIS A 40 -4.65 15.93 9.01
N SER A 41 -5.57 15.35 8.25
CA SER A 41 -6.25 16.01 7.15
C SER A 41 -7.66 16.48 7.54
N ASP A 42 -8.04 17.65 7.07
CA ASP A 42 -9.44 18.13 7.07
C ASP A 42 -10.13 17.73 5.76
N TYR A 43 -11.45 17.58 5.79
CA TYR A 43 -12.21 17.08 4.65
C TYR A 43 -12.21 18.00 3.44
N ASP A 44 -12.15 19.33 3.64
CA ASP A 44 -12.18 20.29 2.52
C ASP A 44 -10.84 20.26 1.76
N SER A 45 -9.73 20.18 2.47
CA SER A 45 -8.40 20.00 1.86
C SER A 45 -8.30 18.66 1.14
N VAL A 46 -8.88 17.60 1.71
CA VAL A 46 -8.92 16.28 1.07
C VAL A 46 -9.70 16.32 -0.24
N LYS A 47 -10.90 16.91 -0.26
CA LYS A 47 -11.71 17.09 -1.48
C LYS A 47 -10.95 17.81 -2.58
N LYS A 48 -10.30 18.93 -2.25
CA LYS A 48 -9.48 19.70 -3.19
C LYS A 48 -8.33 18.86 -3.77
N SER A 49 -7.65 18.09 -2.93
CA SER A 49 -6.55 17.23 -3.36
C SER A 49 -7.03 16.12 -4.29
N ILE A 50 -8.15 15.48 -3.98
CA ILE A 50 -8.77 14.45 -4.82
C ILE A 50 -9.15 15.03 -6.18
N SER A 51 -9.81 16.20 -6.22
CA SER A 51 -10.17 16.88 -7.48
C SER A 51 -8.94 17.15 -8.33
N MET A 52 -7.87 17.70 -7.75
CA MET A 52 -6.61 17.96 -8.48
C MET A 52 -6.00 16.69 -9.05
N ILE A 53 -6.02 15.57 -8.31
CA ILE A 53 -5.49 14.29 -8.80
C ILE A 53 -6.33 13.77 -9.97
N ARG A 54 -7.67 13.82 -9.88
CA ARG A 54 -8.55 13.36 -10.95
C ARG A 54 -8.40 14.23 -12.22
N GLU A 55 -8.30 15.54 -12.07
CA GLU A 55 -8.02 16.47 -13.18
C GLU A 55 -6.65 16.17 -13.83
N LEU A 56 -5.62 15.88 -13.04
CA LEU A 56 -4.29 15.52 -13.56
C LEU A 56 -4.30 14.16 -14.26
N ASN A 57 -5.10 13.21 -13.80
CA ASN A 57 -5.29 11.94 -14.50
C ASN A 57 -5.85 12.14 -15.91
N GLU A 58 -6.84 13.02 -16.06
CA GLU A 58 -7.41 13.38 -17.36
C GLU A 58 -6.42 14.16 -18.22
N GLU A 59 -5.80 15.23 -17.66
CA GLU A 59 -4.84 16.09 -18.36
C GLU A 59 -3.64 15.33 -18.92
N LEU A 60 -3.08 14.41 -18.12
CA LEU A 60 -1.87 13.66 -18.45
C LEU A 60 -2.16 12.29 -19.09
N ASN A 61 -3.44 11.91 -19.19
CA ASN A 61 -3.88 10.58 -19.64
C ASN A 61 -3.15 9.45 -18.84
N VAL A 62 -3.20 9.54 -17.50
CA VAL A 62 -2.62 8.59 -16.57
C VAL A 62 -3.67 8.11 -15.56
N ASN A 63 -3.34 7.07 -14.79
CA ASN A 63 -4.26 6.47 -13.82
C ASN A 63 -3.62 6.45 -12.42
N VAL A 64 -3.30 7.63 -11.87
CA VAL A 64 -2.76 7.72 -10.50
C VAL A 64 -3.86 7.42 -9.49
N ALA A 65 -3.59 6.49 -8.57
CA ALA A 65 -4.55 6.05 -7.56
C ALA A 65 -4.54 6.96 -6.31
N ILE A 66 -5.65 6.89 -5.56
CA ILE A 66 -5.82 7.55 -4.28
C ILE A 66 -5.99 6.50 -3.20
N LEU A 67 -5.11 6.53 -2.19
CA LEU A 67 -5.13 5.67 -1.02
C LEU A 67 -5.55 6.48 0.22
N ALA A 68 -6.73 6.19 0.76
CA ALA A 68 -7.20 6.74 2.03
C ALA A 68 -6.61 5.91 3.18
N ASP A 69 -5.76 6.50 4.01
CA ASP A 69 -5.12 5.82 5.15
C ASP A 69 -5.78 6.26 6.45
N LEU A 70 -6.57 5.36 7.07
CA LEU A 70 -7.31 5.59 8.30
C LEU A 70 -6.36 5.63 9.49
N GLN A 71 -6.67 6.48 10.47
CA GLN A 71 -5.80 6.73 11.62
C GLN A 71 -5.60 5.50 12.52
N GLY A 72 -6.69 4.74 12.76
CA GLY A 72 -6.71 3.69 13.77
C GLY A 72 -6.70 4.19 15.23
N PRO A 73 -6.63 3.28 16.19
CA PRO A 73 -6.65 3.60 17.62
C PRO A 73 -5.29 4.13 18.09
N LYS A 74 -4.96 5.37 17.73
CA LYS A 74 -3.68 5.98 18.14
C LYS A 74 -3.74 6.49 19.58
N LEU A 75 -2.97 5.85 20.45
CA LEU A 75 -2.80 6.27 21.85
C LEU A 75 -1.90 7.49 21.93
N ARG A 76 -2.22 8.44 22.80
CA ARG A 76 -1.43 9.67 22.97
C ARG A 76 -1.45 10.13 24.42
N VAL A 77 -0.38 10.74 24.86
CA VAL A 77 -0.39 11.60 26.04
C VAL A 77 -1.09 12.92 25.73
N GLY A 78 -1.65 13.54 26.75
CA GLY A 78 -2.30 14.85 26.64
C GLY A 78 -1.32 16.02 26.52
N ILE A 79 -1.82 17.21 26.86
CA ILE A 79 -1.01 18.42 26.93
C ILE A 79 -0.08 18.30 28.15
N MET A 80 1.18 18.59 27.94
CA MET A 80 2.21 18.64 28.99
C MET A 80 2.66 20.07 29.21
N LYS A 81 2.99 20.41 30.45
CA LYS A 81 3.63 21.69 30.78
C LYS A 81 4.93 21.84 30.00
N GLU A 82 5.20 23.06 29.55
CA GLU A 82 6.42 23.35 28.77
C GLU A 82 7.68 23.08 29.61
N GLY A 83 8.71 22.53 28.95
CA GLY A 83 10.02 22.27 29.57
C GLY A 83 10.07 21.03 30.47
N VAL A 84 9.03 20.19 30.51
CA VAL A 84 9.09 18.94 31.30
C VAL A 84 10.15 18.01 30.71
N ALA A 85 11.11 17.63 31.55
CA ALA A 85 12.09 16.60 31.29
C ALA A 85 12.08 15.55 32.41
N LEU A 86 12.25 14.29 32.02
CA LEU A 86 12.26 13.14 32.93
C LEU A 86 13.66 12.54 33.01
N GLN A 87 14.01 12.04 34.18
CA GLN A 87 15.25 11.31 34.42
C GLN A 87 14.97 9.82 34.68
N THR A 88 15.93 8.97 34.35
CA THR A 88 15.86 7.55 34.70
C THR A 88 15.65 7.38 36.22
N GLY A 89 14.67 6.59 36.58
CA GLY A 89 14.26 6.37 37.98
C GLY A 89 13.09 7.20 38.45
N ASP A 90 12.71 8.28 37.74
CA ASP A 90 11.54 9.09 38.07
C ASP A 90 10.26 8.26 38.09
N LEU A 91 9.31 8.64 38.95
CA LEU A 91 7.99 8.04 39.05
C LEU A 91 6.97 8.95 38.37
N VAL A 92 6.23 8.41 37.39
CA VAL A 92 5.18 9.13 36.66
C VAL A 92 3.88 8.34 36.73
N SER A 93 2.77 9.00 37.04
CA SER A 93 1.42 8.44 36.94
C SER A 93 0.78 8.82 35.62
N PHE A 94 0.36 7.85 34.83
CA PHE A 94 -0.51 8.07 33.69
C PHE A 94 -1.96 7.91 34.13
N CYS A 95 -2.78 8.94 33.88
CA CYS A 95 -4.17 8.97 34.32
C CYS A 95 -5.11 9.12 33.13
N THR A 96 -6.27 8.48 33.20
CA THR A 96 -7.37 8.55 32.23
C THR A 96 -8.53 9.41 32.76
N GLY A 97 -9.62 9.54 31.99
CA GLY A 97 -10.82 10.29 32.39
C GLY A 97 -10.73 11.77 32.07
N GLU A 98 -10.86 12.66 33.06
CA GLU A 98 -10.83 14.10 32.83
C GLU A 98 -9.46 14.59 32.35
N LYS A 99 -9.46 15.43 31.32
CA LYS A 99 -8.21 15.98 30.74
C LYS A 99 -7.59 17.03 31.65
N PHE A 100 -6.29 16.97 31.81
CA PHE A 100 -5.51 17.94 32.58
C PHE A 100 -4.16 18.20 31.87
N GLU A 101 -3.52 19.30 32.25
CA GLU A 101 -2.15 19.59 31.86
C GLU A 101 -1.17 18.75 32.69
N GLY A 102 -0.39 17.93 31.98
CA GLY A 102 0.58 17.01 32.59
C GLY A 102 1.80 17.74 33.15
N THR A 103 2.44 17.11 34.11
CA THR A 103 3.65 17.57 34.81
C THR A 103 4.69 16.47 34.80
N GLN A 104 5.85 16.71 35.44
CA GLN A 104 6.86 15.67 35.64
C GLN A 104 6.35 14.44 36.40
N LYS A 105 5.27 14.58 37.22
CA LYS A 105 4.73 13.47 38.05
C LYS A 105 3.47 12.83 37.49
N ARG A 106 2.72 13.52 36.62
CA ARG A 106 1.44 13.04 36.07
C ARG A 106 1.27 13.42 34.63
N ALA A 107 0.79 12.49 33.81
CA ALA A 107 0.43 12.69 32.41
C ALA A 107 -0.97 12.16 32.14
N TYR A 108 -1.77 12.89 31.35
CA TYR A 108 -3.05 12.41 30.87
C TYR A 108 -2.83 11.41 29.71
N MET A 109 -3.64 10.34 29.70
CA MET A 109 -3.66 9.30 28.66
C MET A 109 -5.04 9.25 28.02
N ASN A 110 -5.11 9.32 26.70
CA ASN A 110 -6.38 9.37 25.94
C ASN A 110 -7.06 8.01 25.76
N TYR A 111 -6.73 7.02 26.56
CA TYR A 111 -7.25 5.66 26.47
C TYR A 111 -7.85 5.21 27.81
N ASP A 112 -9.18 5.24 27.92
CA ASP A 112 -9.89 5.00 29.19
C ASP A 112 -9.69 3.59 29.74
N ASN A 113 -9.56 2.56 28.89
CA ASN A 113 -9.30 1.20 29.34
C ASN A 113 -7.81 0.91 29.62
N PHE A 114 -6.93 1.91 29.51
CA PHE A 114 -5.51 1.74 29.76
C PHE A 114 -5.19 1.08 31.11
N PRO A 115 -5.80 1.50 32.25
CA PRO A 115 -5.53 0.87 33.56
C PRO A 115 -5.97 -0.60 33.64
N ASN A 116 -6.96 -1.02 32.84
CA ASN A 116 -7.46 -2.40 32.84
C ASN A 116 -6.63 -3.32 31.92
N ASP A 117 -6.07 -2.79 30.82
CA ASP A 117 -5.38 -3.60 29.84
C ASP A 117 -3.93 -3.91 30.21
N VAL A 118 -3.28 -3.00 30.98
CA VAL A 118 -1.85 -3.11 31.32
C VAL A 118 -1.59 -3.94 32.56
N LYS A 119 -0.38 -4.53 32.62
CA LYS A 119 0.09 -5.33 33.76
C LYS A 119 1.42 -4.83 34.27
N LYS A 120 1.69 -5.11 35.56
CA LYS A 120 2.98 -4.82 36.20
C LYS A 120 4.12 -5.50 35.41
N GLY A 121 5.21 -4.78 35.17
CA GLY A 121 6.39 -5.22 34.44
C GLY A 121 6.32 -5.03 32.93
N GLU A 122 5.14 -4.68 32.38
CA GLU A 122 5.04 -4.31 30.95
C GLU A 122 5.66 -2.94 30.70
N GLN A 123 6.04 -2.69 29.45
CA GLN A 123 6.64 -1.42 29.03
C GLN A 123 5.58 -0.50 28.42
N LEU A 124 5.75 0.80 28.66
CA LEU A 124 5.06 1.89 27.99
C LEU A 124 6.10 2.76 27.32
N LEU A 125 5.94 2.96 26.02
CA LEU A 125 6.85 3.75 25.17
C LEU A 125 6.16 5.04 24.76
N VAL A 126 6.87 6.17 24.78
CA VAL A 126 6.35 7.48 24.36
C VAL A 126 7.32 8.12 23.36
N ASP A 127 6.75 8.85 22.38
CA ASP A 127 7.51 9.54 21.30
C ASP A 127 8.42 8.54 20.54
N ASP A 128 7.81 7.46 20.03
CA ASP A 128 8.46 6.41 19.24
C ASP A 128 9.63 5.73 19.99
N GLY A 129 9.46 5.54 21.31
CA GLY A 129 10.44 4.87 22.18
C GLY A 129 11.56 5.77 22.68
N LYS A 130 11.51 7.10 22.45
CA LYS A 130 12.48 8.04 23.04
C LYS A 130 12.35 8.14 24.57
N LEU A 131 11.16 7.89 25.10
CA LEU A 131 10.90 7.74 26.52
C LEU A 131 10.38 6.33 26.76
N ILE A 132 10.97 5.63 27.74
CA ILE A 132 10.62 4.25 28.11
C ILE A 132 10.25 4.23 29.58
N PHE A 133 9.09 3.62 29.88
CA PHE A 133 8.57 3.44 31.22
C PHE A 133 8.28 1.97 31.50
N GLU A 134 8.50 1.53 32.72
CA GLU A 134 8.04 0.25 33.26
C GLU A 134 6.79 0.46 34.10
N ILE A 135 5.77 -0.36 33.89
CA ILE A 135 4.53 -0.33 34.68
C ILE A 135 4.77 -0.98 36.05
N LEU A 136 4.65 -0.19 37.10
CA LEU A 136 4.83 -0.68 38.46
C LEU A 136 3.52 -1.19 39.05
N LYS A 137 2.42 -0.45 38.83
CA LYS A 137 1.11 -0.73 39.45
C LYS A 137 0.00 -0.03 38.67
N THR A 138 -1.13 -0.71 38.53
CA THR A 138 -2.41 -0.12 38.10
C THR A 138 -3.45 -0.23 39.22
N ASN A 139 -4.38 0.72 39.28
CA ASN A 139 -5.55 0.63 40.15
C ASN A 139 -6.76 -0.02 39.45
N GLY A 140 -6.63 -0.33 38.11
CA GLY A 140 -7.69 -0.91 37.31
C GLY A 140 -8.85 0.04 37.01
N VAL A 141 -8.74 1.35 37.30
CA VAL A 141 -9.80 2.34 37.13
C VAL A 141 -9.34 3.51 36.26
N ASP A 142 -8.39 4.31 36.73
CA ASP A 142 -8.02 5.57 36.09
C ASP A 142 -6.54 5.95 36.26
N GLU A 143 -5.72 5.19 37.00
CA GLU A 143 -4.31 5.50 37.24
C GLU A 143 -3.40 4.29 37.05
N VAL A 144 -2.29 4.52 36.33
CA VAL A 144 -1.18 3.59 36.16
C VAL A 144 0.11 4.26 36.62
N LYS A 145 0.77 3.71 37.64
CA LYS A 145 2.07 4.18 38.14
C LYS A 145 3.21 3.52 37.41
N THR A 146 4.12 4.32 36.89
CA THR A 146 5.26 3.87 36.10
C THR A 146 6.57 4.40 36.69
N LYS A 147 7.67 3.73 36.32
CA LYS A 147 9.04 4.16 36.54
C LYS A 147 9.71 4.45 35.21
N VAL A 148 10.38 5.58 35.10
CA VAL A 148 11.16 5.93 33.91
C VAL A 148 12.40 5.03 33.82
N ILE A 149 12.51 4.29 32.73
CA ILE A 149 13.68 3.48 32.36
C ILE A 149 14.62 4.30 31.50
N GLN A 150 14.06 5.02 30.50
CA GLN A 150 14.80 5.97 29.65
C GLN A 150 14.09 7.32 29.69
N GLY A 151 14.77 8.32 30.20
CA GLY A 151 14.26 9.68 30.32
C GLY A 151 14.56 10.55 29.12
N GLY A 152 14.10 11.80 29.17
CA GLY A 152 14.26 12.80 28.11
C GLY A 152 13.18 13.88 28.17
N SER A 153 13.04 14.68 27.12
CA SER A 153 12.01 15.72 27.00
C SER A 153 10.64 15.12 26.82
N PHE A 154 9.70 15.43 27.73
CA PHE A 154 8.33 14.90 27.72
C PHE A 154 7.36 15.94 27.13
N LYS A 155 7.06 15.81 25.84
CA LYS A 155 6.28 16.78 25.06
C LYS A 155 4.80 16.41 24.94
N SER A 156 3.96 17.42 24.70
CA SER A 156 2.52 17.28 24.49
C SER A 156 2.15 16.42 23.27
N ASN A 157 1.03 15.72 23.34
CA ASN A 157 0.38 15.00 22.24
C ASN A 157 1.22 13.89 21.59
N LYS A 158 2.26 13.40 22.27
CA LYS A 158 3.12 12.33 21.76
C LYS A 158 2.42 10.98 21.74
N GLY A 159 2.74 10.19 20.72
CA GLY A 159 2.26 8.82 20.56
C GLY A 159 2.70 7.95 21.73
N VAL A 160 1.84 7.00 22.09
CA VAL A 160 2.11 5.97 23.10
C VAL A 160 2.01 4.60 22.48
N ASN A 161 2.99 3.76 22.73
CA ASN A 161 3.02 2.37 22.32
C ASN A 161 3.08 1.45 23.55
N LEU A 162 2.41 0.31 23.44
CA LEU A 162 2.30 -0.71 24.49
C LEU A 162 2.65 -2.08 23.86
N PRO A 163 3.96 -2.37 23.66
CA PRO A 163 4.38 -3.52 22.87
C PRO A 163 3.95 -4.88 23.44
N ASN A 164 3.87 -4.98 24.75
CA ASN A 164 3.54 -6.23 25.44
C ASN A 164 2.08 -6.32 25.90
N THR A 165 1.27 -5.29 25.59
CA THR A 165 -0.09 -5.17 26.11
C THR A 165 -1.12 -5.50 25.04
N LYS A 166 -2.02 -6.43 25.36
CA LYS A 166 -3.16 -6.75 24.50
C LYS A 166 -4.27 -5.72 24.67
N LEU A 167 -4.38 -4.80 23.73
CA LEU A 167 -5.36 -3.71 23.78
C LEU A 167 -6.78 -4.20 23.46
N SER A 168 -7.75 -3.73 24.25
CA SER A 168 -9.19 -3.96 24.03
C SER A 168 -9.82 -3.02 23.00
N LEU A 169 -9.07 -2.00 22.49
CA LEU A 169 -9.55 -1.07 21.45
C LEU A 169 -9.86 -1.77 20.12
N PRO A 170 -10.95 -1.40 19.43
CA PRO A 170 -11.20 -1.83 18.07
C PRO A 170 -10.17 -1.20 17.11
N ALA A 171 -9.79 -1.90 16.03
CA ALA A 171 -8.94 -1.33 14.98
C ALA A 171 -9.67 -0.19 14.23
N LEU A 172 -10.99 -0.31 14.04
CA LEU A 172 -11.84 0.69 13.39
C LEU A 172 -12.53 1.57 14.44
N THR A 173 -11.97 2.75 14.71
CA THR A 173 -12.52 3.71 15.69
C THR A 173 -13.77 4.43 15.16
N ARG A 174 -14.46 5.18 16.03
CA ARG A 174 -15.58 6.04 15.61
C ARG A 174 -15.16 7.10 14.58
N LYS A 175 -13.94 7.63 14.72
CA LYS A 175 -13.37 8.57 13.75
C LYS A 175 -13.13 7.87 12.42
N ASP A 176 -12.49 6.69 12.46
CA ASP A 176 -12.19 5.93 11.23
C ASP A 176 -13.45 5.54 10.45
N LYS A 177 -14.56 5.25 11.14
CA LYS A 177 -15.85 5.01 10.47
C LYS A 177 -16.34 6.23 9.69
N LYS A 178 -16.23 7.44 10.27
CA LYS A 178 -16.58 8.69 9.59
C LYS A 178 -15.64 8.97 8.42
N ASP A 179 -14.34 8.80 8.64
CA ASP A 179 -13.31 9.01 7.62
C ASP A 179 -13.48 8.03 6.45
N ALA A 180 -13.81 6.77 6.74
CA ALA A 180 -14.05 5.75 5.72
C ALA A 180 -15.31 6.06 4.88
N ILE A 181 -16.42 6.48 5.51
CA ILE A 181 -17.62 6.90 4.79
C ILE A 181 -17.30 8.08 3.87
N PHE A 182 -16.62 9.10 4.40
CA PHE A 182 -16.17 10.23 3.59
C PHE A 182 -15.27 9.80 2.42
N ALA A 183 -14.31 8.90 2.64
CA ALA A 183 -13.44 8.37 1.59
C ALA A 183 -14.23 7.61 0.52
N ILE A 184 -15.25 6.83 0.91
CA ILE A 184 -16.19 6.14 0.00
C ILE A 184 -16.94 7.15 -0.87
N GLU A 185 -17.49 8.21 -0.26
CA GLU A 185 -18.21 9.30 -0.96
C GLU A 185 -17.30 10.06 -1.95
N GLN A 186 -15.99 10.12 -1.68
CA GLN A 186 -15.01 10.74 -2.57
C GLN A 186 -14.44 9.79 -3.63
N ASP A 187 -14.97 8.57 -3.76
CA ASP A 187 -14.58 7.56 -4.76
C ASP A 187 -13.07 7.27 -4.76
N VAL A 188 -12.49 7.05 -3.56
CA VAL A 188 -11.07 6.68 -3.44
C VAL A 188 -10.83 5.27 -3.98
N ASP A 189 -9.61 5.00 -4.44
CA ASP A 189 -9.24 3.73 -5.08
C ASP A 189 -8.93 2.62 -4.07
N TRP A 190 -8.37 2.99 -2.91
CA TRP A 190 -7.95 2.07 -1.84
C TRP A 190 -8.22 2.67 -0.47
N ILE A 191 -8.55 1.82 0.51
CA ILE A 191 -8.62 2.21 1.93
C ILE A 191 -7.63 1.35 2.73
N ALA A 192 -6.74 1.99 3.49
CA ALA A 192 -5.82 1.31 4.41
C ALA A 192 -6.36 1.39 5.84
N LEU A 193 -6.40 0.23 6.52
CA LEU A 193 -6.78 0.12 7.92
C LEU A 193 -5.54 -0.03 8.78
N SER A 194 -5.34 0.89 9.72
CA SER A 194 -4.23 0.88 10.67
C SER A 194 -4.44 -0.11 11.81
N PHE A 195 -3.36 -0.60 12.39
CA PHE A 195 -3.31 -1.47 13.55
C PHE A 195 -4.15 -2.75 13.41
N VAL A 196 -4.14 -3.37 12.23
CA VAL A 196 -4.83 -4.65 11.99
C VAL A 196 -4.15 -5.76 12.78
N ARG A 197 -4.93 -6.45 13.63
CA ARG A 197 -4.47 -7.56 14.47
C ARG A 197 -5.12 -8.88 14.09
N TYR A 198 -6.37 -8.83 13.61
CA TYR A 198 -7.21 -9.99 13.33
C TYR A 198 -8.04 -9.81 12.06
N ALA A 199 -8.43 -10.92 11.45
CA ALA A 199 -9.32 -10.92 10.29
C ALA A 199 -10.68 -10.24 10.55
N LYS A 200 -11.16 -10.23 11.80
CA LYS A 200 -12.41 -9.54 12.19
C LYS A 200 -12.34 -8.03 11.97
N ASP A 201 -11.15 -7.43 12.13
CA ASP A 201 -10.95 -5.98 11.97
C ASP A 201 -11.24 -5.57 10.52
N LEU A 202 -10.77 -6.40 9.56
CA LEU A 202 -11.03 -6.22 8.13
C LEU A 202 -12.49 -6.46 7.74
N LYS A 203 -13.13 -7.48 8.35
CA LYS A 203 -14.55 -7.77 8.10
C LYS A 203 -15.45 -6.62 8.53
N GLU A 204 -15.11 -5.92 9.62
CA GLU A 204 -15.85 -4.73 10.06
C GLU A 204 -15.77 -3.61 9.02
N LEU A 205 -14.57 -3.35 8.47
CA LEU A 205 -14.41 -2.35 7.41
C LEU A 205 -15.08 -2.79 6.10
N GLN A 206 -14.96 -4.08 5.73
CA GLN A 206 -15.65 -4.62 4.54
C GLN A 206 -17.16 -4.41 4.63
N LYS A 207 -17.73 -4.69 5.82
CA LYS A 207 -19.16 -4.43 6.06
C LYS A 207 -19.49 -2.95 5.92
N LEU A 208 -18.70 -2.06 6.53
CA LEU A 208 -18.93 -0.62 6.41
C LEU A 208 -18.90 -0.16 4.93
N ILE A 209 -17.97 -0.67 4.12
CA ILE A 209 -17.89 -0.37 2.69
C ILE A 209 -19.16 -0.89 1.98
N SER A 210 -19.57 -2.14 2.22
CA SER A 210 -20.75 -2.71 1.56
C SER A 210 -22.07 -2.04 1.97
N ASP A 211 -22.15 -1.48 3.17
CA ASP A 211 -23.32 -0.74 3.65
C ASP A 211 -23.41 0.69 3.04
N ASN A 212 -22.30 1.22 2.46
CA ASN A 212 -22.20 2.59 1.96
C ASN A 212 -21.76 2.69 0.48
N SER A 213 -21.60 1.59 -0.23
CA SER A 213 -21.17 1.58 -1.63
C SER A 213 -21.71 0.38 -2.37
N ASP A 214 -22.14 0.60 -3.62
CA ASP A 214 -22.60 -0.47 -4.54
C ASP A 214 -21.44 -1.28 -5.13
N TYR A 215 -20.20 -0.93 -4.82
CA TYR A 215 -19.02 -1.62 -5.32
C TYR A 215 -17.95 -1.81 -4.26
N LYS A 216 -17.14 -2.84 -4.45
CA LYS A 216 -16.03 -3.16 -3.54
C LYS A 216 -14.91 -2.14 -3.69
N ILE A 217 -14.55 -1.44 -2.60
CA ILE A 217 -13.27 -0.72 -2.50
C ILE A 217 -12.25 -1.66 -1.86
N PRO A 218 -11.09 -1.89 -2.48
CA PRO A 218 -10.08 -2.79 -1.95
C PRO A 218 -9.43 -2.24 -0.68
N ILE A 219 -9.09 -3.15 0.24
CA ILE A 219 -8.56 -2.82 1.57
C ILE A 219 -7.10 -3.23 1.68
N ILE A 220 -6.26 -2.32 2.17
CA ILE A 220 -4.89 -2.59 2.59
C ILE A 220 -4.85 -2.77 4.11
N ALA A 221 -4.38 -3.93 4.57
CA ALA A 221 -4.14 -4.18 5.99
C ALA A 221 -2.75 -3.65 6.36
N LYS A 222 -2.68 -2.69 7.30
CA LYS A 222 -1.39 -2.21 7.83
C LYS A 222 -0.95 -3.09 8.99
N ILE A 223 0.24 -3.68 8.84
CA ILE A 223 0.83 -4.59 9.82
C ILE A 223 1.80 -3.79 10.67
N GLU A 224 1.34 -3.44 11.86
CA GLU A 224 1.97 -2.50 12.80
C GLU A 224 2.10 -3.09 14.22
N LYS A 225 1.55 -4.30 14.44
CA LYS A 225 1.49 -4.95 15.74
C LYS A 225 1.96 -6.41 15.67
N PRO A 226 2.59 -6.95 16.73
CA PRO A 226 3.00 -8.35 16.80
C PRO A 226 1.86 -9.34 16.52
N GLU A 227 0.64 -9.03 17.01
CA GLU A 227 -0.54 -9.88 16.76
C GLU A 227 -0.92 -9.90 15.26
N GLY A 228 -0.72 -8.79 14.55
CA GLY A 228 -0.92 -8.73 13.10
C GLY A 228 0.06 -9.66 12.36
N VAL A 229 1.33 -9.64 12.77
CA VAL A 229 2.37 -10.56 12.25
C VAL A 229 1.99 -12.02 12.53
N ALA A 230 1.64 -12.35 13.77
CA ALA A 230 1.28 -13.71 14.17
C ALA A 230 0.03 -14.25 13.44
N ASN A 231 -0.91 -13.37 13.09
CA ASN A 231 -2.16 -13.73 12.41
C ASN A 231 -2.15 -13.51 10.90
N ILE A 232 -1.02 -13.15 10.31
CA ILE A 232 -0.92 -12.70 8.91
C ILE A 232 -1.57 -13.68 7.91
N LYS A 233 -1.36 -14.99 8.04
CA LYS A 233 -1.96 -16.02 7.17
C LYS A 233 -3.49 -16.03 7.19
N LYS A 234 -4.12 -15.54 8.26
CA LYS A 234 -5.57 -15.35 8.34
C LYS A 234 -5.98 -13.98 7.80
N ILE A 235 -5.19 -12.94 8.05
CA ILE A 235 -5.44 -11.56 7.62
C ILE A 235 -5.46 -11.46 6.09
N VAL A 236 -4.46 -12.02 5.39
CA VAL A 236 -4.35 -11.94 3.92
C VAL A 236 -5.52 -12.56 3.15
N LYS A 237 -6.36 -13.36 3.82
CA LYS A 237 -7.58 -13.91 3.22
C LYS A 237 -8.73 -12.89 3.15
N TYR A 238 -8.61 -11.77 3.85
CA TYR A 238 -9.68 -10.77 4.01
C TYR A 238 -9.25 -9.36 3.62
N CYS A 239 -8.03 -9.17 3.11
CA CYS A 239 -7.58 -7.91 2.53
C CYS A 239 -7.18 -8.10 1.06
N ASP A 240 -7.04 -6.99 0.36
CA ASP A 240 -6.66 -6.95 -1.05
C ASP A 240 -5.21 -6.50 -1.24
N GLY A 241 -4.52 -6.13 -0.16
CA GLY A 241 -3.11 -5.78 -0.08
C GLY A 241 -2.65 -5.65 1.37
N ILE A 242 -1.35 -5.60 1.60
CA ILE A 242 -0.77 -5.31 2.92
C ILE A 242 0.22 -4.15 2.85
N MET A 243 0.39 -3.46 3.98
CA MET A 243 1.44 -2.46 4.18
C MET A 243 2.28 -2.85 5.39
N VAL A 244 3.58 -3.00 5.19
CA VAL A 244 4.56 -3.17 6.26
C VAL A 244 4.95 -1.78 6.75
N ALA A 245 4.31 -1.31 7.81
CA ALA A 245 4.55 0.01 8.38
C ALA A 245 5.65 -0.07 9.45
N ARG A 246 6.90 -0.03 8.99
CA ARG A 246 8.10 -0.33 9.80
C ARG A 246 8.30 0.62 10.97
N GLY A 247 7.88 1.88 10.85
CA GLY A 247 7.98 2.88 11.92
C GLY A 247 7.18 2.47 13.16
N ASP A 248 5.88 2.17 12.98
CA ASP A 248 5.02 1.73 14.08
C ASP A 248 5.38 0.30 14.52
N LEU A 249 5.67 -0.61 13.59
CA LEU A 249 6.06 -1.99 13.91
C LEU A 249 7.37 -2.05 14.71
N GLY A 250 8.37 -1.24 14.35
CA GLY A 250 9.69 -1.23 15.02
C GLY A 250 9.68 -0.63 16.42
N VAL A 251 8.56 -0.01 16.83
CA VAL A 251 8.35 0.41 18.23
C VAL A 251 7.66 -0.71 19.03
N GLU A 252 7.03 -1.67 18.35
CA GLU A 252 6.23 -2.75 18.94
C GLU A 252 6.98 -4.09 19.01
N VAL A 253 8.06 -4.25 18.23
CA VAL A 253 8.93 -5.42 18.23
C VAL A 253 10.40 -4.99 18.34
N PRO A 254 11.32 -5.87 18.74
CA PRO A 254 12.76 -5.57 18.69
C PRO A 254 13.18 -5.11 17.30
N ALA A 255 13.96 -4.04 17.22
CA ALA A 255 14.34 -3.42 15.95
C ALA A 255 15.05 -4.39 14.99
N GLU A 256 15.85 -5.32 15.53
CA GLU A 256 16.55 -6.37 14.80
C GLU A 256 15.63 -7.41 14.16
N GLU A 257 14.39 -7.54 14.62
CA GLU A 257 13.39 -8.47 14.04
C GLU A 257 12.68 -7.86 12.83
N VAL A 258 12.59 -6.53 12.73
CA VAL A 258 11.83 -5.83 11.68
C VAL A 258 12.24 -6.27 10.26
N PRO A 259 13.54 -6.38 9.90
CA PRO A 259 13.93 -6.83 8.56
C PRO A 259 13.49 -8.26 8.24
N LEU A 260 13.51 -9.17 9.22
CA LEU A 260 13.07 -10.55 9.04
C LEU A 260 11.55 -10.63 8.88
N ILE A 261 10.82 -9.88 9.70
CA ILE A 261 9.35 -9.77 9.62
C ILE A 261 8.96 -9.18 8.26
N GLN A 262 9.64 -8.13 7.77
CA GLN A 262 9.40 -7.57 6.44
C GLN A 262 9.49 -8.65 5.37
N LYS A 263 10.59 -9.40 5.31
CA LYS A 263 10.79 -10.45 4.31
C LYS A 263 9.71 -11.53 4.39
N GLN A 264 9.35 -11.95 5.60
CA GLN A 264 8.29 -12.93 5.81
C GLN A 264 6.92 -12.42 5.33
N LEU A 265 6.58 -11.17 5.64
CA LEU A 265 5.33 -10.55 5.20
C LEU A 265 5.25 -10.40 3.68
N VAL A 266 6.36 -10.02 3.04
CA VAL A 266 6.46 -9.96 1.58
C VAL A 266 6.22 -11.32 0.94
N LEU A 267 6.85 -12.38 1.45
CA LEU A 267 6.66 -13.75 0.95
C LEU A 267 5.19 -14.19 1.07
N ILE A 268 4.56 -13.96 2.22
CA ILE A 268 3.15 -14.33 2.46
C ILE A 268 2.21 -13.53 1.54
N ALA A 269 2.48 -12.24 1.30
CA ALA A 269 1.69 -11.44 0.36
C ALA A 269 1.81 -11.97 -1.07
N LYS A 270 3.01 -12.38 -1.50
CA LYS A 270 3.23 -13.01 -2.80
C LYS A 270 2.50 -14.34 -2.95
N GLU A 271 2.56 -15.21 -1.94
CA GLU A 271 1.80 -16.46 -1.91
C GLU A 271 0.29 -16.21 -2.02
N ALA A 272 -0.20 -15.18 -1.33
CA ALA A 272 -1.59 -14.74 -1.39
C ALA A 272 -1.95 -13.99 -2.69
N ARG A 273 -0.94 -13.57 -3.49
CA ARG A 273 -1.08 -12.77 -4.73
C ARG A 273 -1.77 -11.44 -4.53
N ILE A 274 -1.43 -10.78 -3.45
CA ILE A 274 -1.87 -9.43 -3.13
C ILE A 274 -0.66 -8.49 -3.06
N PRO A 275 -0.81 -7.21 -3.43
CA PRO A 275 0.29 -6.25 -3.39
C PRO A 275 0.77 -5.99 -1.96
N VAL A 276 2.07 -5.74 -1.83
CA VAL A 276 2.70 -5.33 -0.58
C VAL A 276 3.41 -3.99 -0.74
N ILE A 277 3.13 -3.08 0.18
CA ILE A 277 3.77 -1.76 0.29
C ILE A 277 4.77 -1.81 1.44
N ILE A 278 6.03 -1.44 1.17
CA ILE A 278 7.01 -1.17 2.23
C ILE A 278 6.97 0.31 2.55
N ALA A 279 6.73 0.62 3.83
CA ALA A 279 6.42 1.97 4.27
C ALA A 279 7.32 2.43 5.42
N THR A 280 7.47 3.75 5.51
CA THR A 280 8.20 4.53 6.53
C THR A 280 9.71 4.38 6.49
N GLN A 281 10.41 5.46 6.80
CA GLN A 281 11.87 5.53 6.91
C GLN A 281 12.61 5.04 5.63
N MET A 282 12.02 5.31 4.44
CA MET A 282 12.62 4.87 3.19
C MET A 282 13.76 5.79 2.72
N MET A 283 13.52 7.11 2.76
CA MET A 283 14.48 8.14 2.38
C MET A 283 14.33 9.37 3.30
N GLU A 284 14.26 9.14 4.60
CA GLU A 284 13.88 10.13 5.63
C GLU A 284 14.83 11.33 5.65
N THR A 285 16.12 11.12 5.39
CA THR A 285 17.09 12.24 5.31
C THR A 285 16.74 13.23 4.20
N MET A 286 16.00 12.80 3.16
CA MET A 286 15.57 13.70 2.09
C MET A 286 14.40 14.62 2.48
N ILE A 287 13.91 14.57 3.72
CA ILE A 287 13.06 15.63 4.27
C ILE A 287 13.81 16.97 4.21
N ASP A 288 15.08 16.99 4.56
CA ASP A 288 15.91 18.17 4.63
C ASP A 288 17.10 18.19 3.66
N SER A 289 17.45 17.07 3.05
CA SER A 289 18.58 16.89 2.14
C SER A 289 18.16 16.57 0.70
N LEU A 290 18.92 17.03 -0.29
CA LEU A 290 18.73 16.68 -1.71
C LEU A 290 19.21 15.26 -2.05
N THR A 291 20.00 14.63 -1.17
CA THR A 291 20.59 13.33 -1.42
C THR A 291 20.30 12.38 -0.26
N PRO A 292 19.91 11.14 -0.53
CA PRO A 292 19.72 10.13 0.50
C PRO A 292 21.07 9.61 1.00
N THR A 293 21.07 9.00 2.16
CA THR A 293 22.21 8.23 2.65
C THR A 293 22.39 6.93 1.86
N ARG A 294 23.57 6.33 1.93
CA ARG A 294 23.84 5.01 1.33
C ARG A 294 22.99 3.91 1.97
N ALA A 295 22.68 4.04 3.26
CA ALA A 295 21.82 3.10 3.97
C ALA A 295 20.37 3.13 3.42
N GLU A 296 19.82 4.32 3.18
CA GLU A 296 18.49 4.48 2.58
C GLU A 296 18.43 3.95 1.16
N VAL A 297 19.44 4.22 0.33
CA VAL A 297 19.53 3.65 -1.03
C VAL A 297 19.54 2.12 -0.97
N ASN A 298 20.30 1.53 -0.04
CA ASN A 298 20.35 0.09 0.17
C ASN A 298 19.02 -0.46 0.67
N ASP A 299 18.31 0.23 1.54
CA ASP A 299 17.02 -0.18 2.06
C ASP A 299 15.94 -0.20 0.96
N VAL A 300 15.87 0.85 0.13
CA VAL A 300 15.00 0.87 -1.05
C VAL A 300 15.32 -0.29 -2.00
N ALA A 301 16.60 -0.51 -2.28
CA ALA A 301 17.04 -1.60 -3.16
C ALA A 301 16.65 -2.97 -2.60
N ASN A 302 16.87 -3.22 -1.31
CA ASN A 302 16.48 -4.47 -0.65
C ASN A 302 14.96 -4.69 -0.67
N SER A 303 14.16 -3.64 -0.46
CA SER A 303 12.70 -3.74 -0.53
C SER A 303 12.23 -4.23 -1.91
N VAL A 304 12.87 -3.75 -2.98
CA VAL A 304 12.58 -4.23 -4.35
C VAL A 304 13.02 -5.68 -4.53
N MET A 305 14.23 -6.03 -4.11
CA MET A 305 14.78 -7.40 -4.21
C MET A 305 13.95 -8.39 -3.40
N ASP A 306 13.41 -8.00 -2.24
CA ASP A 306 12.47 -8.79 -1.45
C ASP A 306 11.16 -9.04 -2.21
N GLY A 307 10.83 -8.17 -3.17
CA GLY A 307 9.65 -8.28 -4.03
C GLY A 307 8.49 -7.40 -3.64
N ALA A 308 8.73 -6.23 -3.07
CA ALA A 308 7.70 -5.22 -2.85
C ALA A 308 7.00 -4.83 -4.16
N ASP A 309 5.69 -4.60 -4.10
CA ASP A 309 4.93 -4.02 -5.21
C ASP A 309 5.08 -2.50 -5.24
N ALA A 310 5.17 -1.90 -4.07
CA ALA A 310 5.33 -0.47 -3.92
C ALA A 310 6.20 -0.10 -2.72
N VAL A 311 6.81 1.07 -2.80
CA VAL A 311 7.51 1.74 -1.70
C VAL A 311 6.83 3.06 -1.39
N MET A 312 6.73 3.43 -0.11
CA MET A 312 6.00 4.61 0.32
C MET A 312 6.92 5.67 0.92
N LEU A 313 6.72 6.90 0.49
CA LEU A 313 7.29 8.12 1.07
C LEU A 313 6.25 8.79 1.96
N SER A 314 6.64 9.15 3.17
CA SER A 314 5.80 9.76 4.22
C SER A 314 6.15 11.24 4.42
N GLY A 315 7.00 11.54 5.38
CA GLY A 315 7.48 12.89 5.68
C GLY A 315 8.21 13.54 4.51
N GLU A 316 8.95 12.73 3.75
CA GLU A 316 9.77 13.14 2.61
C GLU A 316 8.96 13.92 1.55
N THR A 317 7.71 13.52 1.33
CA THR A 317 6.81 14.20 0.39
C THR A 317 5.81 15.12 1.07
N SER A 318 5.33 14.78 2.30
CA SER A 318 4.26 15.55 2.94
C SER A 318 4.73 16.87 3.58
N VAL A 319 5.93 16.89 4.13
CA VAL A 319 6.53 18.06 4.82
C VAL A 319 7.96 18.39 4.37
N GLY A 320 8.58 17.50 3.59
CA GLY A 320 9.95 17.65 3.10
C GLY A 320 10.13 18.86 2.19
N LYS A 321 11.36 19.36 2.14
CA LYS A 321 11.72 20.51 1.31
C LYS A 321 11.79 20.19 -0.18
N TYR A 322 11.93 18.91 -0.55
CA TYR A 322 12.25 18.45 -1.91
C TYR A 322 11.32 17.33 -2.39
N PRO A 323 9.97 17.54 -2.39
CA PRO A 323 9.01 16.49 -2.68
C PRO A 323 9.09 15.91 -4.10
N VAL A 324 9.55 16.69 -5.09
CA VAL A 324 9.71 16.23 -6.47
C VAL A 324 11.01 15.46 -6.65
N GLU A 325 12.11 15.98 -6.07
CA GLU A 325 13.45 15.40 -6.18
C GLU A 325 13.55 14.05 -5.49
N VAL A 326 12.85 13.85 -4.35
CA VAL A 326 12.83 12.55 -3.67
C VAL A 326 12.13 11.49 -4.52
N ILE A 327 11.05 11.84 -5.23
CA ILE A 327 10.40 10.94 -6.18
C ILE A 327 11.36 10.56 -7.31
N GLN A 328 12.04 11.55 -7.91
CA GLN A 328 13.00 11.31 -8.99
C GLN A 328 14.14 10.40 -8.53
N LYS A 329 14.68 10.62 -7.34
CA LYS A 329 15.75 9.79 -6.77
C LYS A 329 15.27 8.38 -6.50
N MET A 330 14.11 8.22 -5.89
CA MET A 330 13.51 6.91 -5.65
C MET A 330 13.28 6.17 -6.97
N ALA A 331 12.67 6.80 -7.98
CA ALA A 331 12.45 6.20 -9.28
C ALA A 331 13.75 5.73 -9.95
N ALA A 332 14.84 6.48 -9.80
CA ALA A 332 16.15 6.09 -10.33
C ALA A 332 16.72 4.84 -9.64
N ILE A 333 16.57 4.72 -8.31
CA ILE A 333 16.99 3.53 -7.55
C ILE A 333 16.17 2.32 -7.98
N LEU A 334 14.84 2.45 -8.01
CA LEU A 334 13.92 1.37 -8.42
C LEU A 334 14.28 0.85 -9.80
N LYS A 335 14.41 1.73 -10.80
CA LYS A 335 14.76 1.37 -12.17
C LYS A 335 16.11 0.64 -12.26
N LYS A 336 17.12 1.08 -11.50
CA LYS A 336 18.44 0.45 -11.48
C LYS A 336 18.40 -0.97 -10.94
N VAL A 337 17.68 -1.17 -9.82
CA VAL A 337 17.55 -2.49 -9.18
C VAL A 337 16.75 -3.45 -10.04
N GLU A 338 15.66 -2.99 -10.65
CA GLU A 338 14.79 -3.78 -11.52
C GLU A 338 15.48 -4.25 -12.80
N GLY A 339 16.55 -3.59 -13.23
CA GLY A 339 17.40 -4.00 -14.33
C GLY A 339 18.44 -5.06 -13.97
N SER A 340 18.47 -5.52 -12.70
CA SER A 340 19.41 -6.56 -12.24
C SER A 340 18.74 -7.93 -12.20
N SER A 341 19.55 -9.00 -12.26
CA SER A 341 19.10 -10.39 -12.10
C SER A 341 18.85 -10.80 -10.64
N LEU A 342 18.92 -9.85 -9.68
CA LEU A 342 18.82 -10.14 -8.24
C LEU A 342 17.39 -10.20 -7.72
N ILE A 343 16.39 -9.86 -8.55
CA ILE A 343 14.98 -9.96 -8.13
C ILE A 343 14.57 -11.42 -8.21
N THR A 344 14.29 -12.01 -7.05
CA THR A 344 13.83 -13.39 -6.95
C THR A 344 12.36 -13.48 -7.31
N VAL A 345 12.03 -14.30 -8.29
CA VAL A 345 10.65 -14.63 -8.69
C VAL A 345 10.31 -16.02 -8.17
N PRO A 346 9.12 -16.24 -7.59
CA PRO A 346 8.68 -17.60 -7.26
C PRO A 346 8.54 -18.42 -8.54
N GLU A 347 9.24 -19.56 -8.63
CA GLU A 347 9.24 -20.43 -9.83
C GLU A 347 8.19 -21.55 -9.74
N GLU A 348 7.61 -21.79 -8.56
CA GLU A 348 6.66 -22.88 -8.37
C GLU A 348 5.26 -22.55 -8.88
N PRO A 349 4.67 -23.44 -9.72
CA PRO A 349 3.31 -23.23 -10.24
C PRO A 349 2.28 -23.30 -9.12
N PRO A 350 1.06 -22.76 -9.35
CA PRO A 350 -0.03 -22.88 -8.38
C PRO A 350 -0.39 -24.35 -8.14
N THR A 351 -0.31 -24.82 -6.90
CA THR A 351 -0.60 -26.22 -6.53
C THR A 351 -2.04 -26.44 -6.09
N ILE A 352 -2.70 -25.40 -5.56
CA ILE A 352 -4.04 -25.50 -4.98
C ILE A 352 -5.11 -25.37 -6.07
N LYS A 353 -5.85 -26.46 -6.33
CA LYS A 353 -6.98 -26.50 -7.28
C LYS A 353 -8.22 -25.82 -6.68
N THR A 354 -8.43 -24.54 -7.02
CA THR A 354 -9.62 -23.74 -6.68
C THR A 354 -10.50 -23.56 -7.93
N GLU A 355 -11.70 -22.99 -7.79
CA GLU A 355 -12.54 -22.63 -8.96
C GLU A 355 -11.80 -21.84 -10.05
N ARG A 356 -10.84 -20.99 -9.66
CA ARG A 356 -10.04 -20.18 -10.59
C ARG A 356 -8.64 -20.77 -10.85
N TYR A 357 -8.47 -22.08 -10.65
CA TYR A 357 -7.17 -22.73 -10.84
C TYR A 357 -6.64 -22.57 -12.27
N MET A 358 -7.47 -22.76 -13.27
CA MET A 358 -7.09 -22.60 -14.69
C MET A 358 -6.59 -21.18 -14.98
N THR A 359 -7.30 -20.16 -14.53
CA THR A 359 -6.88 -18.76 -14.70
C THR A 359 -5.52 -18.50 -14.04
N LYS A 360 -5.32 -18.99 -12.82
CA LYS A 360 -4.03 -18.85 -12.11
C LYS A 360 -2.91 -19.55 -12.86
N TYR A 361 -3.16 -20.73 -13.39
CA TYR A 361 -2.19 -21.53 -14.12
C TYR A 361 -1.82 -20.89 -15.44
N ILE A 362 -2.78 -20.35 -16.18
CA ILE A 362 -2.57 -19.58 -17.41
C ILE A 362 -1.73 -18.34 -17.13
N CYS A 363 -2.07 -17.56 -16.09
CA CYS A 363 -1.31 -16.36 -15.72
C CYS A 363 0.14 -16.67 -15.31
N TYR A 364 0.37 -17.82 -14.66
CA TYR A 364 1.71 -18.31 -14.34
C TYR A 364 2.51 -18.60 -15.63
N HIS A 365 1.97 -19.44 -16.51
CA HIS A 365 2.65 -19.81 -17.75
C HIS A 365 2.86 -18.61 -18.66
N ALA A 366 1.95 -17.66 -18.66
CA ALA A 366 2.09 -16.41 -19.37
C ALA A 366 3.31 -15.61 -18.91
N ALA A 367 3.48 -15.49 -17.59
CA ALA A 367 4.63 -14.77 -17.03
C ALA A 367 5.95 -15.51 -17.33
N ILE A 368 5.99 -16.84 -17.19
CA ILE A 368 7.19 -17.64 -17.49
C ILE A 368 7.54 -17.58 -18.97
N MET A 369 6.56 -17.84 -19.86
CA MET A 369 6.76 -17.78 -21.30
C MET A 369 7.26 -16.40 -21.75
N ALA A 370 6.69 -15.32 -21.19
CA ALA A 370 7.14 -13.97 -21.52
C ALA A 370 8.62 -13.75 -21.20
N ASN A 371 9.14 -14.37 -20.13
CA ASN A 371 10.56 -14.33 -19.78
C ASN A 371 11.40 -15.19 -20.74
N GLU A 372 10.93 -16.39 -21.10
CA GLU A 372 11.67 -17.34 -21.96
C GLU A 372 11.84 -16.85 -23.38
N ILE A 373 10.83 -16.13 -23.92
CA ILE A 373 10.87 -15.62 -25.31
C ILE A 373 11.24 -14.13 -25.39
N ASP A 374 11.65 -13.50 -24.27
CA ASP A 374 11.93 -12.05 -24.19
C ASP A 374 10.78 -11.18 -24.74
N ALA A 375 9.55 -11.53 -24.36
CA ALA A 375 8.35 -10.82 -24.81
C ALA A 375 8.42 -9.32 -24.48
N LYS A 376 7.98 -8.48 -25.42
CA LYS A 376 7.99 -7.01 -25.25
C LYS A 376 6.91 -6.52 -24.29
N ALA A 377 5.79 -7.25 -24.15
CA ALA A 377 4.71 -6.97 -23.23
C ALA A 377 3.85 -8.21 -23.01
N ILE A 378 3.13 -8.23 -21.88
CA ILE A 378 2.00 -9.12 -21.63
C ILE A 378 0.73 -8.29 -21.69
N CYS A 379 -0.16 -8.57 -22.64
CA CYS A 379 -1.44 -7.88 -22.77
C CYS A 379 -2.56 -8.73 -22.16
N THR A 380 -3.42 -8.13 -21.34
CA THR A 380 -4.58 -8.81 -20.77
C THR A 380 -5.83 -7.93 -20.77
N LEU A 381 -6.96 -8.53 -21.11
CA LEU A 381 -8.28 -7.91 -20.97
C LEU A 381 -8.91 -8.38 -19.66
N THR A 382 -9.46 -7.47 -18.89
CA THR A 382 -10.11 -7.82 -17.62
C THR A 382 -11.20 -6.82 -17.26
N ASN A 383 -12.27 -7.30 -16.64
CA ASN A 383 -13.32 -6.43 -16.09
C ASN A 383 -13.15 -6.20 -14.58
N SER A 384 -12.57 -7.16 -13.86
CA SER A 384 -12.38 -7.11 -12.41
C SER A 384 -10.95 -6.78 -11.96
N GLY A 385 -9.98 -6.82 -12.88
CA GLY A 385 -8.54 -6.68 -12.57
C GLY A 385 -7.88 -7.99 -12.13
N TYR A 386 -8.63 -9.10 -11.95
CA TYR A 386 -8.12 -10.33 -11.37
C TYR A 386 -6.87 -10.87 -12.07
N THR A 387 -6.88 -10.94 -13.40
CA THR A 387 -5.72 -11.42 -14.20
C THR A 387 -4.50 -10.53 -14.00
N ALA A 388 -4.67 -9.21 -13.87
CA ALA A 388 -3.58 -8.27 -13.60
C ALA A 388 -2.90 -8.57 -12.26
N PHE A 389 -3.68 -8.81 -11.18
CA PHE A 389 -3.14 -9.24 -9.88
C PHE A 389 -2.35 -10.55 -10.00
N GLN A 390 -2.89 -11.54 -10.74
CA GLN A 390 -2.25 -12.85 -10.89
C GLN A 390 -0.93 -12.75 -11.66
N ILE A 391 -0.90 -12.04 -12.80
CA ILE A 391 0.31 -11.89 -13.62
C ILE A 391 1.37 -11.06 -12.88
N SER A 392 0.97 -9.94 -12.26
CA SER A 392 1.87 -9.07 -11.50
C SER A 392 2.60 -9.80 -10.37
N ALA A 393 1.92 -10.73 -9.69
CA ALA A 393 2.52 -11.51 -8.59
C ALA A 393 3.69 -12.40 -9.05
N TRP A 394 3.76 -12.76 -10.34
CA TRP A 394 4.84 -13.57 -10.93
C TRP A 394 6.04 -12.75 -11.42
N ARG A 395 6.00 -11.41 -11.30
CA ARG A 395 7.11 -10.52 -11.64
C ARG A 395 7.72 -10.74 -13.02
N PRO A 396 6.93 -10.81 -14.11
CA PRO A 396 7.50 -10.99 -15.45
C PRO A 396 8.46 -9.85 -15.78
N SER A 397 9.49 -10.14 -16.59
CA SER A 397 10.40 -9.11 -17.11
C SER A 397 9.69 -8.14 -18.05
N ALA A 398 8.68 -8.61 -18.77
CA ALA A 398 7.84 -7.82 -19.66
C ALA A 398 6.86 -6.91 -18.89
N PRO A 399 6.58 -5.67 -19.36
CA PRO A 399 5.51 -4.84 -18.81
C PRO A 399 4.14 -5.49 -19.01
N ILE A 400 3.23 -5.29 -18.05
CA ILE A 400 1.88 -5.82 -18.08
C ILE A 400 0.94 -4.71 -18.54
N LEU A 401 0.35 -4.85 -19.73
CA LEU A 401 -0.61 -3.91 -20.31
C LEU A 401 -2.02 -4.44 -20.06
N VAL A 402 -2.78 -3.74 -19.24
CA VAL A 402 -4.12 -4.15 -18.83
C VAL A 402 -5.16 -3.28 -19.50
N PHE A 403 -6.03 -3.88 -20.31
CA PHE A 403 -7.13 -3.21 -20.97
C PHE A 403 -8.44 -3.54 -20.27
N THR A 404 -9.24 -2.51 -19.96
CA THR A 404 -10.53 -2.68 -19.27
C THR A 404 -11.53 -1.63 -19.70
N SER A 405 -12.79 -2.02 -19.82
CA SER A 405 -13.93 -1.12 -19.97
C SER A 405 -14.46 -0.59 -18.63
N ASN A 406 -13.97 -1.11 -17.51
CA ASN A 406 -14.33 -0.68 -16.19
C ASN A 406 -13.41 0.45 -15.70
N LYS A 407 -13.85 1.69 -15.86
CA LYS A 407 -13.08 2.90 -15.46
C LYS A 407 -12.66 2.88 -13.98
N ARG A 408 -13.45 2.26 -13.11
CA ARG A 408 -13.20 2.23 -11.65
C ARG A 408 -11.95 1.45 -11.25
N ILE A 409 -11.53 0.46 -12.07
CA ILE A 409 -10.34 -0.33 -11.73
C ILE A 409 -9.05 0.25 -12.30
N LEU A 410 -9.12 1.20 -13.24
CA LEU A 410 -7.93 1.76 -13.89
C LEU A 410 -6.90 2.27 -12.88
N SER A 411 -7.31 3.20 -12.02
CA SER A 411 -6.42 3.76 -10.99
C SER A 411 -6.04 2.72 -9.91
N ARG A 412 -6.94 1.79 -9.55
CA ARG A 412 -6.64 0.73 -8.58
C ARG A 412 -5.47 -0.13 -8.99
N LEU A 413 -5.39 -0.44 -10.30
CA LEU A 413 -4.32 -1.27 -10.85
C LEU A 413 -2.94 -0.58 -10.80
N SER A 414 -2.89 0.73 -10.59
CA SER A 414 -1.63 1.49 -10.49
C SER A 414 -0.82 1.20 -9.24
N LEU A 415 -1.35 0.43 -8.29
CA LEU A 415 -0.58 -0.09 -7.15
C LEU A 415 0.16 -1.40 -7.49
N LEU A 416 -0.21 -2.10 -8.56
CA LEU A 416 0.36 -3.39 -8.91
C LEU A 416 1.71 -3.25 -9.64
N TRP A 417 2.68 -4.06 -9.23
CA TRP A 417 3.99 -4.12 -9.85
C TRP A 417 3.91 -4.39 -11.35
N GLY A 418 4.62 -3.60 -12.15
CA GLY A 418 4.73 -3.76 -13.60
C GLY A 418 3.46 -3.48 -14.42
N VAL A 419 2.32 -3.17 -13.79
CA VAL A 419 1.04 -2.97 -14.46
C VAL A 419 0.90 -1.54 -14.98
N ASN A 420 0.44 -1.44 -16.24
CA ASN A 420 -0.06 -0.22 -16.87
C ASN A 420 -1.48 -0.48 -17.38
N SER A 421 -2.44 0.31 -16.92
CA SER A 421 -3.86 0.15 -17.22
C SER A 421 -4.33 1.13 -18.29
N PHE A 422 -5.18 0.66 -19.19
CA PHE A 422 -5.74 1.44 -20.29
C PHE A 422 -7.25 1.25 -20.37
N TYR A 423 -7.96 2.33 -20.64
CA TYR A 423 -9.38 2.27 -20.93
C TYR A 423 -9.61 1.71 -22.32
N TYR A 424 -10.51 0.75 -22.42
CA TYR A 424 -10.95 0.15 -23.66
C TYR A 424 -12.47 0.24 -23.76
N ASN A 425 -12.99 0.86 -24.83
CA ASN A 425 -14.42 0.98 -25.04
C ASN A 425 -14.94 -0.21 -25.84
N ASN A 426 -15.75 -1.08 -25.21
CA ASN A 426 -16.36 -2.23 -25.87
C ASN A 426 -17.40 -1.88 -26.97
N ASN A 427 -17.85 -0.62 -27.00
CA ASN A 427 -18.93 -0.16 -27.89
C ASN A 427 -18.42 0.56 -29.14
N VAL A 428 -17.10 0.59 -29.38
CA VAL A 428 -16.52 1.20 -30.58
C VAL A 428 -16.80 0.28 -31.76
N SER A 429 -17.48 0.82 -32.78
CA SER A 429 -17.69 0.10 -34.04
C SER A 429 -16.36 -0.17 -34.74
N THR A 430 -16.30 -1.23 -35.55
CA THR A 430 -15.12 -1.64 -36.31
C THR A 430 -14.59 -0.56 -37.27
N ASP A 431 -15.30 0.54 -37.46
CA ASP A 431 -14.96 1.65 -38.35
C ASP A 431 -14.15 2.77 -37.69
N GLU A 432 -14.02 2.79 -36.36
CA GLU A 432 -13.13 3.73 -35.67
C GLU A 432 -11.72 3.17 -35.58
N LYS A 433 -10.77 3.84 -36.27
CA LYS A 433 -9.35 3.47 -36.26
C LYS A 433 -8.78 3.55 -34.85
N ALA A 434 -8.19 2.46 -34.36
CA ALA A 434 -7.48 2.47 -33.10
C ALA A 434 -6.36 3.52 -33.11
N THR A 435 -6.30 4.35 -32.08
CA THR A 435 -5.31 5.43 -31.97
C THR A 435 -3.92 4.93 -31.58
N PHE A 436 -3.80 3.67 -31.16
CA PHE A 436 -2.54 3.03 -30.79
C PHE A 436 -2.35 1.72 -31.58
N TRP A 437 -1.29 1.67 -32.34
CA TRP A 437 -0.86 0.46 -33.05
C TRP A 437 0.36 -0.11 -32.32
N PHE A 438 0.28 -1.37 -31.87
CA PHE A 438 1.45 -2.18 -31.55
C PHE A 438 1.80 -2.98 -32.79
N ASP A 439 3.09 -3.16 -33.04
CA ASP A 439 3.51 -4.09 -34.08
C ASP A 439 3.03 -5.50 -33.71
N PRO A 440 2.16 -6.15 -34.51
CA PRO A 440 1.61 -7.47 -34.19
C PRO A 440 2.69 -8.55 -34.02
N ALA A 441 3.86 -8.38 -34.61
CA ALA A 441 4.98 -9.31 -34.48
C ALA A 441 5.63 -9.29 -33.08
N GLU A 442 5.36 -8.28 -32.27
CA GLU A 442 5.98 -8.11 -30.95
C GLU A 442 4.99 -8.27 -29.76
N VAL A 443 3.71 -8.55 -30.01
CA VAL A 443 2.67 -8.60 -29.00
C VAL A 443 2.07 -10.00 -28.91
N TRP A 444 2.16 -10.63 -27.73
CA TRP A 444 1.49 -11.90 -27.45
C TRP A 444 0.26 -11.64 -26.59
N GLU A 445 -0.92 -12.03 -27.08
CA GLU A 445 -2.19 -11.95 -26.37
C GLU A 445 -2.38 -13.19 -25.50
N ILE A 446 -2.56 -13.00 -24.19
CA ILE A 446 -3.00 -14.06 -23.29
C ILE A 446 -4.46 -13.83 -22.99
N ARG A 447 -5.33 -14.65 -23.55
CA ARG A 447 -6.73 -14.69 -23.16
C ARG A 447 -6.84 -15.32 -21.77
N GLY A 448 -6.93 -14.47 -20.75
CA GLY A 448 -7.32 -14.90 -19.41
C GLY A 448 -8.72 -15.50 -19.47
N ALA A 449 -8.94 -16.60 -18.78
CA ALA A 449 -10.20 -17.31 -18.75
C ALA A 449 -11.28 -16.63 -17.89
N ASP A 450 -11.63 -15.39 -18.19
CA ASP A 450 -13.03 -14.97 -18.11
C ASP A 450 -13.73 -15.53 -19.36
N LEU A 451 -13.54 -16.82 -19.57
CA LEU A 451 -14.32 -17.65 -20.48
C LEU A 451 -15.73 -17.87 -19.89
N THR A 452 -16.44 -16.81 -19.65
CA THR A 452 -17.86 -16.83 -19.92
C THR A 452 -17.97 -16.84 -21.42
N LEU A 453 -18.72 -17.78 -21.94
CA LEU A 453 -19.18 -17.86 -23.34
C LEU A 453 -19.97 -16.59 -23.68
N SER A 454 -19.31 -15.44 -23.73
CA SER A 454 -19.89 -14.20 -24.22
C SER A 454 -19.58 -14.09 -25.70
N PRO A 455 -20.58 -13.97 -26.56
CA PRO A 455 -20.41 -13.94 -28.01
C PRO A 455 -19.74 -12.66 -28.55
N VAL A 456 -19.14 -11.82 -27.70
CA VAL A 456 -18.74 -10.44 -28.04
C VAL A 456 -17.24 -10.20 -27.90
N HIS A 457 -16.41 -11.07 -28.48
CA HIS A 457 -15.01 -10.70 -28.70
C HIS A 457 -14.74 -10.42 -30.18
N HIS A 458 -15.43 -9.43 -30.74
CA HIS A 458 -15.23 -9.01 -32.13
C HIS A 458 -13.79 -8.49 -32.39
N ALA A 459 -13.17 -7.80 -31.44
CA ALA A 459 -11.82 -7.26 -31.61
C ALA A 459 -10.75 -8.36 -31.81
N ALA A 460 -10.79 -9.41 -31.00
CA ALA A 460 -9.86 -10.54 -31.14
C ALA A 460 -10.14 -11.37 -32.40
N ARG A 461 -11.41 -11.53 -32.78
CA ARG A 461 -11.78 -12.18 -34.05
C ARG A 461 -11.29 -11.38 -35.27
N THR A 462 -11.37 -10.06 -35.21
CA THR A 462 -10.91 -9.17 -36.29
C THR A 462 -9.37 -9.22 -36.44
N ALA A 463 -8.63 -9.30 -35.36
CA ALA A 463 -7.18 -9.48 -35.37
C ALA A 463 -6.80 -10.85 -35.97
N LEU A 464 -7.48 -11.94 -35.57
CA LEU A 464 -7.24 -13.28 -36.09
C LEU A 464 -7.60 -13.40 -37.59
N ASN A 465 -8.71 -12.80 -38.00
CA ASN A 465 -9.13 -12.81 -39.41
C ASN A 465 -8.16 -12.00 -40.27
N ARG A 466 -7.65 -10.87 -39.80
CA ARG A 466 -6.61 -10.12 -40.57
C ARG A 466 -5.27 -10.84 -40.61
N GLN A 467 -4.91 -11.62 -39.61
CA GLN A 467 -3.72 -12.47 -39.64
C GLN A 467 -3.86 -13.56 -40.69
N ASN A 468 -5.02 -14.19 -40.76
CA ASN A 468 -5.31 -15.19 -41.80
C ASN A 468 -5.38 -14.57 -43.22
N GLU A 469 -5.86 -13.32 -43.36
CA GLU A 469 -5.86 -12.59 -44.63
C GLU A 469 -4.45 -12.12 -45.06
N MET A 470 -3.54 -11.80 -44.11
CA MET A 470 -2.18 -11.36 -44.41
C MET A 470 -1.19 -12.51 -44.67
N PHE A 471 -1.40 -13.68 -44.08
CA PHE A 471 -0.47 -14.81 -44.19
C PHE A 471 -0.97 -15.98 -45.04
N GLY A 472 -2.08 -15.81 -45.79
CA GLY A 472 -2.62 -16.81 -46.71
C GLY A 472 -2.75 -18.21 -46.11
N ASP A 473 -3.87 -18.82 -46.24
CA ASP A 473 -4.11 -20.20 -45.80
C ASP A 473 -3.24 -21.15 -46.64
N ASP A 474 -2.02 -21.47 -46.20
CA ASP A 474 -1.11 -22.45 -46.83
C ASP A 474 -1.50 -23.90 -46.42
N SER A 475 -2.76 -24.15 -46.18
CA SER A 475 -3.27 -25.49 -45.80
C SER A 475 -3.75 -26.33 -46.98
N ASP A 476 -3.40 -25.97 -48.24
CA ASP A 476 -3.74 -26.79 -49.43
C ASP A 476 -2.50 -27.21 -50.21
N GLN A 477 -1.61 -27.98 -49.58
CA GLN A 477 -0.74 -28.89 -50.29
C GLN A 477 -0.93 -30.31 -49.75
N GLY A 478 -1.74 -31.05 -50.52
CA GLY A 478 -2.04 -32.45 -50.27
C GLY A 478 -0.80 -33.31 -50.24
N ILE A 479 -0.73 -34.20 -49.32
CA ILE A 479 0.14 -35.37 -49.34
C ILE A 479 -0.67 -36.49 -49.97
N SER A 480 -0.26 -36.81 -51.22
CA SER A 480 -0.59 -38.09 -51.84
C SER A 480 0.30 -39.19 -51.24
#